data_66d1fb71fef2d73a3e267b07a3d10df7
#
_entry.id   66d1fb71fef2d73a3e267b07a3d10df7
#
_cell.length_a   1.000
_cell.length_b   1.000
_cell.length_c   1.000
_cell.angle_alpha   90.00
_cell.angle_beta   90.00
_cell.angle_gamma   90.00
#
_symmetry.space_group_name_H-M   'P 1'
#
loop_
_entity.id
_entity.type
_entity.pdbx_description
1 polymer ?
#
loop_
_entity_poly.entity_id
_entity_poly.type
_entity_poly.pdbx_seq_one_letter_code
_entity_poly.pdbx_strand_id
1 'polypeptide(L)'
;TLQDVIVPELFNPYVLNRTMELSALVQSGIIANNSEFDDLASQAAPTVNMPFFEDLTGESEQVIEGTDLEDNKITSNKDVAAILRRAKMWSATDLSAALAGADPMKAIGTLVARFWERDMQKELIAILSGVFGTVPAGGSGTPPAETRLESNILDISGLSGTKANWSGAAFIDAEQKLGDAKAQLTGVCMHSATEAYLKKQNLIETVQPSNDVAFGLYQGKRVIVDDGCPVSDGTYTTYLFGNGAVALGNGHPVGFVPTETDRAKRKGSGVDYLINRKTMILHPRG
;
A
#
# COMPACT_ATOMS: atom_id res chain seq x y z
N THR A 1 32.18 -9.19 -13.24
CA THR A 1 30.94 -8.72 -13.91
C THR A 1 29.78 -8.76 -12.93
N LEU A 2 28.67 -8.06 -13.23
CA LEU A 2 27.44 -8.14 -12.43
C LEU A 2 26.91 -9.59 -12.33
N GLN A 3 27.14 -10.39 -13.37
CA GLN A 3 26.78 -11.82 -13.38
C GLN A 3 27.58 -12.64 -12.38
N ASP A 4 28.81 -12.26 -12.06
CA ASP A 4 29.66 -12.95 -11.09
C ASP A 4 29.30 -12.57 -9.64
N VAL A 5 28.61 -11.45 -9.46
CA VAL A 5 28.31 -10.85 -8.16
C VAL A 5 26.86 -11.11 -7.73
N ILE A 6 25.92 -11.11 -8.66
CA ILE A 6 24.51 -11.31 -8.39
C ILE A 6 24.11 -12.76 -8.66
N VAL A 7 23.76 -13.48 -7.59
CA VAL A 7 23.14 -14.80 -7.66
C VAL A 7 21.62 -14.60 -7.59
N PRO A 8 20.87 -14.77 -8.70
CA PRO A 8 19.44 -14.42 -8.76
C PRO A 8 18.59 -15.12 -7.70
N GLU A 9 18.92 -16.37 -7.38
CA GLU A 9 18.21 -17.17 -6.39
C GLU A 9 18.27 -16.59 -4.97
N LEU A 10 19.40 -15.98 -4.61
CA LEU A 10 19.61 -15.33 -3.31
C LEU A 10 19.19 -13.86 -3.33
N PHE A 11 19.32 -13.22 -4.48
CA PHE A 11 19.06 -11.79 -4.62
C PHE A 11 17.57 -11.45 -4.48
N ASN A 12 16.69 -12.22 -5.09
CA ASN A 12 15.27 -11.95 -5.05
C ASN A 12 14.66 -12.04 -3.63
N PRO A 13 14.88 -13.10 -2.83
CA PRO A 13 14.44 -13.13 -1.45
C PRO A 13 15.01 -12.00 -0.60
N TYR A 14 16.29 -11.64 -0.81
CA TYR A 14 16.90 -10.50 -0.12
C TYR A 14 16.19 -9.18 -0.43
N VAL A 15 15.91 -8.90 -1.71
CA VAL A 15 15.21 -7.67 -2.13
C VAL A 15 13.80 -7.64 -1.55
N LEU A 16 13.06 -8.74 -1.57
CA LEU A 16 11.72 -8.82 -1.00
C LEU A 16 11.73 -8.53 0.50
N ASN A 17 12.55 -9.24 1.26
CA ASN A 17 12.66 -9.03 2.71
C ASN A 17 13.08 -7.59 3.03
N ARG A 18 14.07 -7.07 2.32
CA ARG A 18 14.53 -5.70 2.55
C ARG A 18 13.51 -4.64 2.17
N THR A 19 12.70 -4.88 1.12
CA THR A 19 11.58 -3.99 0.76
C THR A 19 10.54 -3.94 1.87
N MET A 20 10.17 -5.11 2.43
CA MET A 20 9.22 -5.20 3.53
C MET A 20 9.74 -4.55 4.82
N GLU A 21 11.02 -4.71 5.14
CA GLU A 21 11.66 -4.06 6.28
C GLU A 21 11.68 -2.53 6.16
N LEU A 22 11.83 -1.99 4.95
CA LEU A 22 11.91 -0.55 4.72
C LEU A 22 10.53 0.12 4.69
N SER A 23 9.48 -0.62 4.35
CA SER A 23 8.14 -0.04 4.17
C SER A 23 7.52 0.35 5.52
N ALA A 24 7.32 1.65 5.73
CA ALA A 24 6.64 2.19 6.90
C ALA A 24 5.18 1.71 7.00
N LEU A 25 4.51 1.47 5.87
CA LEU A 25 3.14 0.97 5.80
C LEU A 25 3.04 -0.48 6.25
N VAL A 26 4.01 -1.32 5.87
CA VAL A 26 4.09 -2.71 6.34
C VAL A 26 4.40 -2.76 7.84
N GLN A 27 5.38 -1.97 8.29
CA GLN A 27 5.76 -1.91 9.70
C GLN A 27 4.65 -1.36 10.61
N SER A 28 3.77 -0.52 10.06
CA SER A 28 2.61 -0.01 10.81
C SER A 28 1.49 -1.03 10.99
N GLY A 29 1.55 -2.17 10.31
CA GLY A 29 0.52 -3.19 10.31
C GLY A 29 -0.70 -2.88 9.42
N ILE A 30 -0.70 -1.77 8.67
CA ILE A 30 -1.77 -1.42 7.72
C ILE A 30 -1.78 -2.39 6.56
N ILE A 31 -0.60 -2.76 6.06
CA ILE A 31 -0.44 -3.78 5.03
C ILE A 31 -0.15 -5.11 5.71
N ALA A 32 -1.03 -6.08 5.51
CA ALA A 32 -0.84 -7.45 5.96
C ALA A 32 -0.51 -8.36 4.78
N ASN A 33 0.58 -9.13 4.89
CA ASN A 33 0.86 -10.21 3.96
C ASN A 33 0.05 -11.45 4.34
N ASN A 34 -0.58 -12.08 3.36
CA ASN A 34 -1.36 -13.30 3.53
C ASN A 34 -0.96 -14.32 2.46
N SER A 35 -0.70 -15.56 2.87
CA SER A 35 -0.33 -16.65 1.96
C SER A 35 -1.40 -16.96 0.90
N GLU A 36 -2.67 -16.76 1.21
CA GLU A 36 -3.75 -16.90 0.22
C GLU A 36 -3.60 -15.91 -0.93
N PHE A 37 -3.21 -14.67 -0.63
CA PHE A 37 -2.95 -13.65 -1.66
C PHE A 37 -1.66 -13.91 -2.43
N ASP A 38 -0.66 -14.59 -1.85
CA ASP A 38 0.55 -15.02 -2.56
C ASP A 38 0.20 -16.06 -3.64
N ASP A 39 -0.68 -17.03 -3.32
CA ASP A 39 -1.16 -18.03 -4.26
C ASP A 39 -2.01 -17.39 -5.37
N LEU A 40 -2.91 -16.46 -5.03
CA LEU A 40 -3.70 -15.71 -5.99
C LEU A 40 -2.82 -14.84 -6.90
N ALA A 41 -1.80 -14.19 -6.38
CA ALA A 41 -0.85 -13.39 -7.15
C ALA A 41 -0.01 -14.23 -8.12
N SER A 42 0.14 -15.51 -7.85
CA SER A 42 0.90 -16.45 -8.69
C SER A 42 0.13 -16.94 -9.92
N GLN A 43 -1.16 -16.61 -10.05
CA GLN A 43 -1.97 -16.98 -11.19
C GLN A 43 -1.56 -16.23 -12.47
N ALA A 44 -1.77 -16.87 -13.63
CA ALA A 44 -1.43 -16.29 -14.93
C ALA A 44 -2.42 -15.21 -15.41
N ALA A 45 -3.60 -15.09 -14.79
CA ALA A 45 -4.63 -14.13 -15.15
C ALA A 45 -4.26 -12.67 -14.79
N PRO A 46 -4.81 -11.64 -15.45
CA PRO A 46 -4.63 -10.24 -15.07
C PRO A 46 -5.42 -9.85 -13.82
N THR A 47 -6.52 -10.53 -13.57
CA THR A 47 -7.41 -10.32 -12.42
C THR A 47 -7.78 -11.65 -11.79
N VAL A 48 -8.07 -11.63 -10.50
CA VAL A 48 -8.51 -12.79 -9.74
C VAL A 48 -9.86 -12.48 -9.09
N ASN A 49 -10.80 -13.41 -9.24
CA ASN A 49 -12.09 -13.33 -8.57
C ASN A 49 -12.00 -14.00 -7.21
N MET A 50 -12.41 -13.29 -6.17
CA MET A 50 -12.48 -13.76 -4.79
C MET A 50 -13.95 -13.84 -4.39
N PRO A 51 -14.57 -15.02 -4.39
CA PRO A 51 -15.95 -15.16 -3.93
C PRO A 51 -16.01 -14.98 -2.41
N PHE A 52 -17.00 -14.25 -1.93
CA PHE A 52 -17.31 -14.12 -0.51
C PHE A 52 -18.81 -14.22 -0.28
N PHE A 53 -19.20 -14.55 0.95
CA PHE A 53 -20.60 -14.52 1.36
C PHE A 53 -20.92 -13.16 1.96
N GLU A 54 -22.08 -12.63 1.58
CA GLU A 54 -22.59 -11.40 2.18
C GLU A 54 -23.02 -11.67 3.63
N ASP A 55 -23.03 -10.61 4.43
CA ASP A 55 -23.44 -10.72 5.83
C ASP A 55 -24.92 -11.11 5.95
N LEU A 56 -25.24 -11.87 6.99
CA LEU A 56 -26.59 -12.30 7.25
C LEU A 56 -27.40 -11.13 7.78
N THR A 57 -28.43 -10.73 7.05
CA THR A 57 -29.35 -9.65 7.42
C THR A 57 -30.70 -10.23 7.85
N GLY A 58 -31.40 -9.50 8.71
CA GLY A 58 -32.74 -9.86 9.18
C GLY A 58 -32.83 -9.75 10.69
N GLU A 59 -34.04 -9.70 11.21
CA GLU A 59 -34.32 -9.69 12.63
C GLU A 59 -34.65 -11.11 13.11
N SER A 60 -34.36 -11.41 14.36
CA SER A 60 -34.74 -12.69 14.97
C SER A 60 -36.25 -12.77 15.14
N GLU A 61 -36.83 -13.90 14.76
CA GLU A 61 -38.26 -14.16 14.92
C GLU A 61 -38.60 -14.82 16.25
N GLN A 62 -39.77 -14.53 16.76
CA GLN A 62 -40.25 -15.20 17.96
C GLN A 62 -40.76 -16.61 17.59
N VAL A 63 -40.25 -17.62 18.27
CA VAL A 63 -40.70 -18.99 18.06
C VAL A 63 -42.14 -19.15 18.57
N ILE A 64 -43.09 -19.39 17.66
CA ILE A 64 -44.48 -19.63 17.96
C ILE A 64 -44.82 -21.05 17.48
N GLU A 65 -45.44 -21.83 18.35
CA GLU A 65 -45.84 -23.19 18.02
C GLU A 65 -46.82 -23.22 16.85
N GLY A 66 -46.46 -24.01 15.78
CA GLY A 66 -47.26 -24.14 14.59
C GLY A 66 -47.04 -23.08 13.51
N THR A 67 -46.08 -22.17 13.69
CA THR A 67 -45.69 -21.18 12.69
C THR A 67 -44.31 -21.51 12.14
N ASP A 68 -44.20 -21.55 10.81
CA ASP A 68 -42.90 -21.75 10.11
C ASP A 68 -42.07 -20.48 10.21
N LEU A 69 -40.73 -20.63 10.35
CA LEU A 69 -39.77 -19.53 10.28
C LEU A 69 -39.59 -19.07 8.83
N GLU A 70 -39.37 -17.78 8.62
CA GLU A 70 -39.02 -17.24 7.29
C GLU A 70 -37.55 -17.53 6.96
N ASP A 71 -37.30 -18.10 5.81
CA ASP A 71 -35.94 -18.39 5.35
C ASP A 71 -35.32 -17.16 4.67
N ASN A 72 -34.22 -16.66 5.21
CA ASN A 72 -33.38 -15.67 4.56
C ASN A 72 -32.27 -16.37 3.76
N LYS A 73 -32.14 -16.01 2.47
CA LYS A 73 -31.16 -16.61 1.59
C LYS A 73 -29.76 -16.09 1.91
N ILE A 74 -28.81 -17.01 2.00
CA ILE A 74 -27.39 -16.67 2.03
C ILE A 74 -26.99 -16.29 0.59
N THR A 75 -26.64 -15.03 0.41
CA THR A 75 -26.16 -14.50 -0.87
C THR A 75 -24.64 -14.52 -0.92
N SER A 76 -24.11 -14.76 -2.11
CA SER A 76 -22.66 -14.71 -2.35
C SER A 76 -22.38 -13.64 -3.40
N ASN A 77 -21.32 -12.91 -3.20
CA ASN A 77 -20.82 -11.93 -4.14
C ASN A 77 -19.36 -12.24 -4.50
N LYS A 78 -18.78 -11.53 -5.42
CA LYS A 78 -17.38 -11.67 -5.84
C LYS A 78 -16.68 -10.34 -5.77
N ASP A 79 -15.52 -10.34 -5.17
CA ASP A 79 -14.57 -9.26 -5.26
C ASP A 79 -13.52 -9.55 -6.34
N VAL A 80 -12.92 -8.52 -6.91
CA VAL A 80 -11.98 -8.65 -8.04
C VAL A 80 -10.68 -7.93 -7.71
N ALA A 81 -9.62 -8.71 -7.50
CA ALA A 81 -8.28 -8.17 -7.31
C ALA A 81 -7.52 -8.12 -8.63
N ALA A 82 -6.80 -7.02 -8.87
CA ALA A 82 -5.89 -6.88 -10.00
C ALA A 82 -4.48 -7.38 -9.65
N ILE A 83 -3.90 -8.18 -10.55
CA ILE A 83 -2.51 -8.62 -10.42
C ILE A 83 -1.60 -7.60 -11.10
N LEU A 84 -0.77 -6.93 -10.31
CA LEU A 84 0.22 -5.97 -10.77
C LEU A 84 1.51 -6.68 -11.16
N ARG A 85 1.87 -6.62 -12.45
CA ARG A 85 3.12 -7.14 -12.98
C ARG A 85 4.01 -5.98 -13.37
N ARG A 86 5.10 -5.80 -12.64
CA ARG A 86 6.03 -4.70 -12.83
C ARG A 86 7.43 -5.22 -13.13
N ALA A 87 8.16 -4.53 -13.98
CA ALA A 87 9.55 -4.84 -14.31
C ALA A 87 10.37 -3.57 -14.39
N LYS A 88 11.63 -3.66 -13.98
CA LYS A 88 12.60 -2.59 -14.17
C LYS A 88 13.97 -3.19 -14.51
N MET A 89 14.70 -2.50 -15.37
CA MET A 89 16.05 -2.85 -15.78
C MET A 89 16.99 -1.70 -15.43
N TRP A 90 18.15 -2.05 -14.89
CA TRP A 90 19.27 -1.14 -14.63
C TRP A 90 20.49 -1.63 -15.37
N SER A 91 21.38 -0.72 -15.73
CA SER A 91 22.63 -1.06 -16.40
C SER A 91 23.82 -0.39 -15.72
N ALA A 92 24.94 -1.08 -15.71
CA ALA A 92 26.22 -0.56 -15.30
C ALA A 92 27.28 -0.86 -16.34
N THR A 93 28.22 0.06 -16.54
CA THR A 93 29.41 -0.17 -17.39
C THR A 93 30.56 -0.72 -16.55
N ASP A 94 31.47 -1.48 -17.20
CA ASP A 94 32.63 -2.05 -16.52
C ASP A 94 33.48 -0.96 -15.83
N LEU A 95 33.57 0.22 -16.42
CA LEU A 95 34.30 1.34 -15.85
C LEU A 95 33.69 1.87 -14.55
N SER A 96 32.34 1.92 -14.48
CA SER A 96 31.63 2.34 -13.27
C SER A 96 31.77 1.33 -12.14
N ALA A 97 31.82 0.03 -12.46
CA ALA A 97 32.01 -1.03 -11.47
C ALA A 97 33.43 -1.01 -10.85
N ALA A 98 34.45 -0.68 -11.64
CA ALA A 98 35.83 -0.58 -11.17
C ALA A 98 36.05 0.59 -10.19
N LEU A 99 35.26 1.65 -10.30
CA LEU A 99 35.35 2.83 -9.42
C LEU A 99 34.64 2.66 -8.05
N ALA A 100 33.73 1.71 -7.91
CA ALA A 100 32.83 1.62 -6.75
C ALA A 100 33.46 0.97 -5.49
N GLY A 101 34.53 0.17 -5.60
CA GLY A 101 35.39 -0.32 -4.49
C GLY A 101 34.74 -1.00 -3.27
N ALA A 102 33.41 -1.15 -3.23
CA ALA A 102 32.63 -1.71 -2.12
C ALA A 102 31.91 -2.99 -2.56
N ASP A 103 31.39 -3.78 -1.59
CA ASP A 103 30.56 -4.94 -1.90
C ASP A 103 29.38 -4.54 -2.79
N PRO A 104 29.44 -4.76 -4.13
CA PRO A 104 28.46 -4.20 -5.05
C PRO A 104 27.10 -4.89 -4.91
N MET A 105 27.06 -6.16 -4.50
CA MET A 105 25.81 -6.92 -4.40
C MET A 105 24.89 -6.37 -3.31
N LYS A 106 25.41 -6.12 -2.13
CA LYS A 106 24.64 -5.58 -1.01
C LYS A 106 24.15 -4.16 -1.29
N ALA A 107 25.02 -3.32 -1.88
CA ALA A 107 24.66 -1.95 -2.24
C ALA A 107 23.56 -1.93 -3.31
N ILE A 108 23.70 -2.71 -4.39
CA ILE A 108 22.70 -2.81 -5.48
C ILE A 108 21.39 -3.37 -4.92
N GLY A 109 21.43 -4.44 -4.12
CA GLY A 109 20.23 -5.02 -3.51
C GLY A 109 19.46 -4.01 -2.64
N THR A 110 20.16 -3.20 -1.86
CA THR A 110 19.53 -2.14 -1.05
C THR A 110 18.89 -1.05 -1.94
N LEU A 111 19.54 -0.65 -3.02
CA LEU A 111 18.99 0.34 -3.96
C LEU A 111 17.74 -0.19 -4.68
N VAL A 112 17.76 -1.44 -5.11
CA VAL A 112 16.61 -2.11 -5.75
C VAL A 112 15.45 -2.25 -4.75
N ALA A 113 15.74 -2.62 -3.49
CA ALA A 113 14.72 -2.70 -2.45
C ALA A 113 14.03 -1.34 -2.19
N ARG A 114 14.81 -0.26 -2.10
CA ARG A 114 14.27 1.11 -1.96
C ARG A 114 13.48 1.57 -3.18
N PHE A 115 13.84 1.09 -4.37
CA PHE A 115 13.05 1.37 -5.58
C PHE A 115 11.66 0.72 -5.47
N TRP A 116 11.61 -0.57 -5.14
CA TRP A 116 10.35 -1.30 -5.01
C TRP A 116 9.49 -0.83 -3.84
N GLU A 117 10.10 -0.39 -2.74
CA GLU A 117 9.38 0.26 -1.63
C GLU A 117 8.60 1.48 -2.12
N ARG A 118 9.28 2.39 -2.80
CA ARG A 118 8.64 3.61 -3.34
C ARG A 118 7.59 3.30 -4.40
N ASP A 119 7.84 2.30 -5.25
CA ASP A 119 6.89 1.86 -6.26
C ASP A 119 5.63 1.28 -5.62
N MET A 120 5.78 0.44 -4.60
CA MET A 120 4.66 -0.13 -3.84
C MET A 120 3.84 0.94 -3.11
N GLN A 121 4.48 1.93 -2.49
CA GLN A 121 3.79 3.06 -1.88
C GLN A 121 2.98 3.86 -2.90
N LYS A 122 3.58 4.14 -4.06
CA LYS A 122 2.91 4.86 -5.15
C LYS A 122 1.68 4.10 -5.67
N GLU A 123 1.80 2.80 -5.88
CA GLU A 123 0.68 1.96 -6.32
C GLU A 123 -0.43 1.91 -5.26
N LEU A 124 -0.07 1.80 -3.97
CA LEU A 124 -1.04 1.83 -2.88
C LEU A 124 -1.86 3.13 -2.87
N ILE A 125 -1.19 4.28 -2.96
CA ILE A 125 -1.87 5.57 -2.98
C ILE A 125 -2.75 5.71 -4.23
N ALA A 126 -2.30 5.18 -5.39
CA ALA A 126 -3.12 5.17 -6.60
C ALA A 126 -4.39 4.31 -6.43
N ILE A 127 -4.29 3.15 -5.77
CA ILE A 127 -5.43 2.29 -5.45
C ILE A 127 -6.39 3.02 -4.50
N LEU A 128 -5.89 3.61 -3.42
CA LEU A 128 -6.69 4.38 -2.47
C LEU A 128 -7.40 5.56 -3.14
N SER A 129 -6.68 6.25 -4.03
CA SER A 129 -7.27 7.34 -4.82
C SER A 129 -8.41 6.83 -5.72
N GLY A 130 -8.29 5.62 -6.26
CA GLY A 130 -9.37 4.96 -7.00
C GLY A 130 -10.58 4.66 -6.12
N VAL A 131 -10.35 4.08 -4.94
CA VAL A 131 -11.41 3.69 -3.99
C VAL A 131 -12.16 4.92 -3.47
N PHE A 132 -11.47 5.98 -3.09
CA PHE A 132 -12.07 7.21 -2.54
C PHE A 132 -12.37 8.30 -3.58
N GLY A 133 -12.14 8.05 -4.86
CA GLY A 133 -12.41 9.02 -5.91
C GLY A 133 -11.55 10.29 -5.84
N THR A 134 -10.37 10.22 -5.25
CA THR A 134 -9.39 11.31 -5.22
C THR A 134 -8.37 11.14 -6.35
N VAL A 135 -7.80 12.24 -6.83
CA VAL A 135 -6.78 12.19 -7.89
C VAL A 135 -5.39 12.22 -7.25
N PRO A 136 -4.52 11.21 -7.51
CA PRO A 136 -3.16 11.21 -6.99
C PRO A 136 -2.38 12.44 -7.47
N ALA A 137 -1.39 12.86 -6.71
CA ALA A 137 -0.51 13.96 -7.11
C ALA A 137 0.14 13.66 -8.48
N GLY A 138 -0.13 14.52 -9.47
CA GLY A 138 0.32 14.34 -10.86
C GLY A 138 -0.51 13.36 -11.70
N GLY A 139 -1.61 12.83 -11.17
CA GLY A 139 -2.58 12.00 -11.92
C GLY A 139 -3.63 12.85 -12.65
N SER A 140 -4.29 12.25 -13.64
CA SER A 140 -5.37 12.87 -14.41
C SER A 140 -6.61 11.98 -14.37
N GLY A 141 -7.74 12.59 -14.12
CA GLY A 141 -9.05 11.94 -14.16
C GLY A 141 -9.65 11.67 -12.77
N THR A 142 -10.98 11.73 -12.70
CA THR A 142 -11.75 11.36 -11.50
C THR A 142 -12.33 9.96 -11.74
N PRO A 143 -12.20 9.00 -10.82
CA PRO A 143 -12.88 7.70 -10.93
C PRO A 143 -14.40 7.87 -11.04
N PRO A 144 -15.11 6.91 -11.63
CA PRO A 144 -16.57 6.91 -11.66
C PRO A 144 -17.18 7.04 -10.26
N ALA A 145 -18.27 7.77 -10.13
CA ALA A 145 -18.90 8.02 -8.83
C ALA A 145 -19.34 6.72 -8.13
N GLU A 146 -19.72 5.71 -8.91
CA GLU A 146 -20.18 4.41 -8.39
C GLU A 146 -19.08 3.61 -7.67
N THR A 147 -17.81 3.96 -7.86
CA THR A 147 -16.68 3.28 -7.19
C THR A 147 -16.19 3.98 -5.94
N ARG A 148 -16.82 5.10 -5.57
CA ARG A 148 -16.40 5.88 -4.40
C ARG A 148 -17.11 5.43 -3.14
N LEU A 149 -16.36 5.29 -2.07
CA LEU A 149 -16.90 5.14 -0.71
C LEU A 149 -17.24 6.52 -0.12
N GLU A 150 -18.25 7.20 -0.67
CA GLU A 150 -18.62 8.57 -0.27
C GLU A 150 -19.05 8.67 1.20
N SER A 151 -19.68 7.62 1.73
CA SER A 151 -20.07 7.54 3.14
C SER A 151 -18.89 7.66 4.10
N ASN A 152 -17.70 7.24 3.66
CA ASN A 152 -16.48 7.19 4.47
C ASN A 152 -15.54 8.38 4.19
N ILE A 153 -16.02 9.37 3.44
CA ILE A 153 -15.28 10.61 3.13
C ILE A 153 -15.80 11.74 3.99
N LEU A 154 -14.89 12.46 4.63
CA LEU A 154 -15.15 13.75 5.26
C LEU A 154 -14.46 14.84 4.45
N ASP A 155 -15.21 15.69 3.78
CA ASP A 155 -14.68 16.85 3.06
C ASP A 155 -14.95 18.14 3.85
N ILE A 156 -13.89 18.80 4.26
CA ILE A 156 -13.92 20.08 4.98
C ILE A 156 -13.43 21.24 4.10
N SER A 157 -13.02 20.98 2.85
CA SER A 157 -12.43 22.01 1.95
C SER A 157 -13.38 23.15 1.62
N GLY A 158 -14.67 22.86 1.56
CA GLY A 158 -15.73 23.84 1.30
C GLY A 158 -16.11 24.72 2.51
N LEU A 159 -15.54 24.47 3.68
CA LEU A 159 -15.81 25.26 4.88
C LEU A 159 -15.01 26.57 4.88
N SER A 160 -15.52 27.60 5.53
CA SER A 160 -14.87 28.92 5.55
C SER A 160 -13.95 29.10 6.75
N GLY A 161 -12.83 29.79 6.53
CA GLY A 161 -11.88 30.20 7.56
C GLY A 161 -11.15 29.00 8.20
N THR A 162 -10.95 29.06 9.50
CA THR A 162 -10.21 28.04 10.25
C THR A 162 -10.88 26.66 10.28
N LYS A 163 -12.17 26.57 9.93
CA LYS A 163 -12.91 25.30 9.87
C LYS A 163 -12.47 24.42 8.71
N ALA A 164 -11.89 24.99 7.64
CA ALA A 164 -11.29 24.25 6.54
C ALA A 164 -9.92 23.68 6.89
N ASN A 165 -9.33 24.06 8.02
CA ASN A 165 -8.05 23.55 8.45
C ASN A 165 -8.22 22.27 9.29
N TRP A 166 -7.18 21.47 9.32
CA TRP A 166 -7.13 20.32 10.21
C TRP A 166 -7.39 20.72 11.66
N SER A 167 -8.31 20.04 12.31
CA SER A 167 -8.62 20.23 13.73
C SER A 167 -8.90 18.86 14.37
N GLY A 168 -8.77 18.80 15.70
CA GLY A 168 -9.12 17.59 16.44
C GLY A 168 -10.61 17.21 16.28
N ALA A 169 -11.49 18.19 16.13
CA ALA A 169 -12.91 17.95 15.89
C ALA A 169 -13.13 17.30 14.51
N ALA A 170 -12.53 17.84 13.43
CA ALA A 170 -12.63 17.27 12.09
C ALA A 170 -12.09 15.84 12.04
N PHE A 171 -11.02 15.56 12.78
CA PHE A 171 -10.48 14.21 12.88
C PHE A 171 -11.45 13.22 13.55
N ILE A 172 -12.06 13.62 14.66
CA ILE A 172 -13.08 12.82 15.36
C ILE A 172 -14.31 12.61 14.47
N ASP A 173 -14.74 13.62 13.72
CA ASP A 173 -15.85 13.51 12.76
C ASP A 173 -15.52 12.53 11.62
N ALA A 174 -14.24 12.51 11.15
CA ALA A 174 -13.79 11.53 10.16
C ALA A 174 -13.81 10.10 10.71
N GLU A 175 -13.34 9.90 11.95
CA GLU A 175 -13.43 8.59 12.64
C GLU A 175 -14.88 8.13 12.81
N GLN A 176 -15.78 9.07 13.11
CA GLN A 176 -17.19 8.76 13.33
C GLN A 176 -17.91 8.28 12.05
N LYS A 177 -17.33 8.50 10.87
CA LYS A 177 -17.83 7.91 9.62
C LYS A 177 -17.86 6.38 9.62
N LEU A 178 -16.98 5.75 10.41
CA LEU A 178 -16.95 4.29 10.62
C LEU A 178 -17.90 3.81 11.75
N GLY A 179 -18.58 4.71 12.43
CA GLY A 179 -19.49 4.35 13.52
C GLY A 179 -18.77 3.58 14.63
N ASP A 180 -19.28 2.41 14.98
CA ASP A 180 -18.75 1.56 16.06
C ASP A 180 -17.37 0.96 15.71
N ALA A 181 -17.04 0.80 14.42
CA ALA A 181 -15.77 0.25 13.96
C ALA A 181 -14.59 1.22 14.09
N LYS A 182 -14.80 2.48 14.50
CA LYS A 182 -13.73 3.49 14.65
C LYS A 182 -12.57 3.06 15.56
N ALA A 183 -12.82 2.17 16.52
CA ALA A 183 -11.78 1.63 17.40
C ALA A 183 -10.75 0.74 16.66
N GLN A 184 -11.06 0.26 15.44
CA GLN A 184 -10.16 -0.53 14.62
C GLN A 184 -9.13 0.32 13.90
N LEU A 185 -9.31 1.65 13.85
CA LEU A 185 -8.37 2.56 13.21
C LEU A 185 -7.08 2.68 14.04
N THR A 186 -5.95 2.34 13.43
CA THR A 186 -4.64 2.30 14.09
C THR A 186 -3.60 3.24 13.45
N GLY A 187 -3.81 3.65 12.22
CA GLY A 187 -2.85 4.47 11.47
C GLY A 187 -3.48 5.60 10.68
N VAL A 188 -2.68 6.64 10.46
CA VAL A 188 -3.00 7.84 9.69
C VAL A 188 -1.91 8.07 8.66
N CYS A 189 -2.24 8.09 7.37
CA CYS A 189 -1.33 8.47 6.31
C CYS A 189 -1.64 9.89 5.84
N MET A 190 -0.65 10.77 5.89
CA MET A 190 -0.81 12.18 5.56
C MET A 190 0.37 12.73 4.79
N HIS A 191 0.14 13.83 4.08
CA HIS A 191 1.20 14.57 3.39
C HIS A 191 2.14 15.27 4.39
N SER A 192 3.42 15.44 4.04
CA SER A 192 4.43 16.09 4.90
C SER A 192 4.05 17.52 5.33
N ALA A 193 3.34 18.26 4.47
CA ALA A 193 2.84 19.60 4.81
C ALA A 193 1.80 19.57 5.95
N THR A 194 0.94 18.57 5.97
CA THR A 194 -0.05 18.36 7.05
C THR A 194 0.66 17.96 8.35
N GLU A 195 1.64 17.06 8.26
CA GLU A 195 2.47 16.71 9.42
C GLU A 195 3.17 17.94 10.02
N ALA A 196 3.81 18.76 9.15
CA ALA A 196 4.49 19.97 9.58
C ALA A 196 3.53 20.98 10.25
N TYR A 197 2.30 21.08 9.75
CA TYR A 197 1.27 21.92 10.36
C TYR A 197 0.89 21.41 11.77
N LEU A 198 0.70 20.12 11.93
CA LEU A 198 0.37 19.49 13.23
C LEU A 198 1.54 19.60 14.23
N LYS A 199 2.78 19.41 13.77
CA LYS A 199 3.98 19.58 14.61
C LYS A 199 4.13 21.01 15.13
N LYS A 200 3.84 22.02 14.31
CA LYS A 200 3.86 23.43 14.74
C LYS A 200 2.84 23.72 15.85
N GLN A 201 1.76 22.94 15.91
CA GLN A 201 0.74 23.05 16.95
C GLN A 201 0.99 22.14 18.15
N ASN A 202 2.10 21.39 18.17
CA ASN A 202 2.45 20.39 19.20
C ASN A 202 1.38 19.30 19.37
N LEU A 203 0.72 18.91 18.28
CA LEU A 203 -0.33 17.88 18.28
C LEU A 203 0.17 16.48 17.96
N ILE A 204 1.41 16.33 17.47
CA ILE A 204 2.04 15.04 17.22
C ILE A 204 2.98 14.72 18.38
N GLU A 205 2.70 13.61 19.05
CA GLU A 205 3.56 13.03 20.06
C GLU A 205 4.59 12.13 19.41
N THR A 206 5.86 12.27 19.80
CA THR A 206 6.93 11.39 19.31
C THR A 206 7.17 10.30 20.34
N VAL A 207 6.95 9.06 19.97
CA VAL A 207 7.23 7.88 20.78
C VAL A 207 8.47 7.22 20.25
N GLN A 208 9.44 6.94 21.14
CA GLN A 208 10.65 6.22 20.83
C GLN A 208 10.65 4.89 21.61
N PRO A 209 10.27 3.77 20.94
CA PRO A 209 10.41 2.45 21.55
C PRO A 209 11.88 2.15 21.83
N SER A 210 12.15 1.35 22.86
CA SER A 210 13.51 1.06 23.33
C SER A 210 14.43 0.37 22.30
N ASN A 211 13.86 -0.23 21.26
CA ASN A 211 14.59 -1.00 20.25
C ASN A 211 14.19 -0.66 18.79
N ASP A 212 13.49 0.44 18.54
CA ASP A 212 12.96 0.74 17.20
C ASP A 212 13.06 2.24 16.86
N VAL A 213 12.78 2.57 15.61
CA VAL A 213 12.82 3.95 15.11
C VAL A 213 11.66 4.75 15.72
N ALA A 214 11.96 5.99 16.16
CA ALA A 214 10.95 6.92 16.67
C ALA A 214 9.85 7.17 15.62
N PHE A 215 8.59 7.13 16.04
CA PHE A 215 7.46 7.43 15.18
C PHE A 215 6.50 8.45 15.84
N GLY A 216 5.77 9.18 15.02
CA GLY A 216 4.77 10.13 15.49
C GLY A 216 3.44 9.44 15.80
N LEU A 217 2.79 9.88 16.87
CA LEU A 217 1.41 9.53 17.20
C LEU A 217 0.53 10.75 17.13
N TYR A 218 -0.64 10.61 16.55
CA TYR A 218 -1.71 11.60 16.59
C TYR A 218 -2.97 10.94 17.15
N GLN A 219 -3.44 11.40 18.29
CA GLN A 219 -4.58 10.81 19.03
C GLN A 219 -4.48 9.27 19.16
N GLY A 220 -3.30 8.77 19.51
CA GLY A 220 -3.06 7.34 19.68
C GLY A 220 -2.89 6.53 18.38
N LYS A 221 -2.95 7.17 17.21
CA LYS A 221 -2.75 6.51 15.90
C LYS A 221 -1.37 6.81 15.33
N ARG A 222 -0.75 5.80 14.74
CA ARG A 222 0.57 5.93 14.12
C ARG A 222 0.50 6.84 12.90
N VAL A 223 1.34 7.87 12.88
CA VAL A 223 1.46 8.80 11.75
C VAL A 223 2.44 8.24 10.72
N ILE A 224 1.99 8.14 9.48
CA ILE A 224 2.78 7.77 8.32
C ILE A 224 2.78 8.97 7.38
N VAL A 225 3.97 9.39 6.97
CA VAL A 225 4.14 10.56 6.09
C VAL A 225 4.47 10.08 4.69
N ASP A 226 3.66 10.51 3.72
CA ASP A 226 3.87 10.21 2.32
C ASP A 226 3.46 11.39 1.44
N ASP A 227 4.41 11.95 0.71
CA ASP A 227 4.17 13.08 -0.21
C ASP A 227 3.40 12.68 -1.48
N GLY A 228 3.13 11.39 -1.68
CA GLY A 228 2.22 10.90 -2.70
C GLY A 228 0.75 11.10 -2.38
N CYS A 229 0.39 11.42 -1.12
CA CYS A 229 -0.99 11.73 -0.75
C CYS A 229 -1.55 12.85 -1.63
N PRO A 230 -2.79 12.71 -2.16
CA PRO A 230 -3.35 13.67 -3.10
C PRO A 230 -3.41 15.09 -2.53
N VAL A 231 -3.01 16.03 -3.36
CA VAL A 231 -3.13 17.47 -3.09
C VAL A 231 -3.78 18.14 -4.29
N SER A 232 -4.91 18.81 -4.09
CA SER A 232 -5.62 19.55 -5.13
C SER A 232 -6.02 20.92 -4.59
N ASP A 233 -5.63 21.98 -5.27
CA ASP A 233 -5.98 23.39 -4.95
C ASP A 233 -5.77 23.76 -3.46
N GLY A 234 -4.68 23.24 -2.86
CA GLY A 234 -4.37 23.47 -1.44
C GLY A 234 -5.14 22.57 -0.46
N THR A 235 -5.98 21.68 -0.96
CA THR A 235 -6.66 20.64 -0.18
C THR A 235 -5.79 19.39 -0.10
N TYR A 236 -5.49 18.95 1.10
CA TYR A 236 -4.66 17.76 1.39
C TYR A 236 -5.54 16.59 1.78
N THR A 237 -5.36 15.46 1.12
CA THR A 237 -6.05 14.21 1.46
C THR A 237 -5.27 13.43 2.50
N THR A 238 -5.95 12.98 3.53
CA THR A 238 -5.40 12.11 4.57
C THR A 238 -6.22 10.85 4.67
N TYR A 239 -5.56 9.70 4.80
CA TYR A 239 -6.19 8.40 4.91
C TYR A 239 -6.07 7.86 6.32
N LEU A 240 -7.18 7.33 6.85
CA LEU A 240 -7.27 6.61 8.12
C LEU A 240 -7.36 5.12 7.83
N PHE A 241 -6.61 4.31 8.55
CA PHE A 241 -6.52 2.87 8.33
C PHE A 241 -6.69 2.07 9.61
N GLY A 242 -7.33 0.92 9.46
CA GLY A 242 -7.26 -0.15 10.43
C GLY A 242 -6.05 -1.06 10.21
N ASN A 243 -5.81 -1.94 11.17
CA ASN A 243 -4.82 -2.99 11.02
C ASN A 243 -5.24 -3.99 9.95
N GLY A 244 -4.33 -4.31 9.01
CA GLY A 244 -4.62 -5.22 7.91
C GLY A 244 -5.62 -4.69 6.87
N ALA A 245 -5.82 -3.36 6.80
CA ALA A 245 -6.75 -2.73 5.86
C ALA A 245 -6.41 -3.00 4.39
N VAL A 246 -5.15 -3.30 4.09
CA VAL A 246 -4.70 -3.65 2.75
C VAL A 246 -4.01 -5.01 2.79
N ALA A 247 -4.48 -5.93 1.95
CA ALA A 247 -3.83 -7.21 1.74
C ALA A 247 -2.73 -7.08 0.69
N LEU A 248 -1.57 -7.65 1.00
CA LEU A 248 -0.44 -7.77 0.08
C LEU A 248 -0.22 -9.25 -0.22
N GLY A 249 -0.17 -9.60 -1.50
CA GLY A 249 0.28 -10.89 -1.99
C GLY A 249 1.49 -10.72 -2.90
N ASN A 250 2.53 -11.51 -2.69
CA ASN A 250 3.71 -11.57 -3.55
C ASN A 250 3.64 -12.82 -4.42
N GLY A 251 3.37 -12.64 -5.72
CA GLY A 251 3.20 -13.74 -6.64
C GLY A 251 4.51 -14.25 -7.24
N HIS A 252 4.54 -15.55 -7.48
CA HIS A 252 5.62 -16.21 -8.22
C HIS A 252 5.02 -17.16 -9.27
N PRO A 253 4.54 -16.61 -10.42
CA PRO A 253 3.97 -17.44 -11.48
C PRO A 253 4.95 -18.48 -12.01
N VAL A 254 4.46 -19.66 -12.40
CA VAL A 254 5.28 -20.72 -12.96
C VAL A 254 5.98 -20.24 -14.25
N GLY A 255 7.30 -20.45 -14.33
CA GLY A 255 8.12 -20.00 -15.46
C GLY A 255 8.50 -18.52 -15.43
N PHE A 256 8.13 -17.79 -14.38
CA PHE A 256 8.51 -16.39 -14.20
C PHE A 256 9.88 -16.30 -13.50
N VAL A 257 10.83 -15.63 -14.17
CA VAL A 257 12.15 -15.38 -13.59
C VAL A 257 12.19 -13.98 -13.02
N PRO A 258 12.22 -13.83 -11.68
CA PRO A 258 12.11 -12.54 -11.01
C PRO A 258 13.37 -11.69 -11.18
N THR A 259 14.54 -12.30 -11.25
CA THR A 259 15.81 -11.58 -11.38
C THR A 259 16.68 -12.25 -12.41
N GLU A 260 17.13 -11.49 -13.39
CA GLU A 260 18.05 -11.92 -14.44
C GLU A 260 19.18 -10.91 -14.61
N THR A 261 20.34 -11.40 -14.97
CA THR A 261 21.47 -10.57 -15.40
C THR A 261 21.83 -10.91 -16.84
N ASP A 262 22.08 -9.88 -17.63
CA ASP A 262 22.52 -10.02 -19.03
C ASP A 262 23.71 -9.10 -19.31
N ARG A 263 24.52 -9.46 -20.30
CA ARG A 263 25.70 -8.69 -20.69
C ARG A 263 25.72 -8.41 -22.21
N ALA A 264 25.71 -7.13 -22.53
CA ALA A 264 25.89 -6.70 -23.94
C ALA A 264 27.34 -6.72 -24.34
N LYS A 265 27.81 -7.85 -24.87
CA LYS A 265 29.20 -8.06 -25.32
C LYS A 265 29.60 -7.20 -26.53
N ARG A 266 28.63 -6.72 -27.32
CA ARG A 266 28.86 -5.93 -28.54
C ARG A 266 29.12 -4.45 -28.28
N LYS A 267 28.83 -3.95 -27.07
CA LYS A 267 29.11 -2.57 -26.68
C LYS A 267 30.56 -2.47 -26.21
N GLY A 268 31.38 -1.62 -26.83
CA GLY A 268 32.84 -1.56 -26.62
C GLY A 268 33.25 -1.27 -25.16
N SER A 269 32.39 -0.69 -24.32
CA SER A 269 32.64 -0.44 -22.90
C SER A 269 32.18 -1.58 -21.98
N GLY A 270 31.61 -2.67 -22.52
CA GLY A 270 30.91 -3.69 -21.73
C GLY A 270 29.77 -3.07 -20.93
N VAL A 271 28.55 -3.58 -21.08
CA VAL A 271 27.40 -3.14 -20.29
C VAL A 271 26.74 -4.36 -19.68
N ASP A 272 26.66 -4.38 -18.36
CA ASP A 272 25.91 -5.38 -17.61
C ASP A 272 24.52 -4.83 -17.30
N TYR A 273 23.50 -5.68 -17.45
CA TYR A 273 22.11 -5.39 -17.14
C TYR A 273 21.63 -6.23 -15.96
N LEU A 274 20.91 -5.59 -15.06
CA LEU A 274 20.14 -6.24 -14.02
C LEU A 274 18.66 -6.02 -14.31
N ILE A 275 17.94 -7.10 -14.55
CA ILE A 275 16.50 -7.09 -14.80
C ILE A 275 15.82 -7.65 -13.55
N ASN A 276 14.92 -6.88 -12.97
CA ASN A 276 14.14 -7.34 -11.84
C ASN A 276 12.65 -7.17 -12.15
N ARG A 277 11.89 -8.23 -11.89
CA ARG A 277 10.44 -8.32 -12.14
C ARG A 277 9.74 -8.66 -10.85
N LYS A 278 8.59 -8.04 -10.61
CA LYS A 278 7.76 -8.29 -9.44
C LYS A 278 6.31 -8.49 -9.86
N THR A 279 5.68 -9.49 -9.28
CA THR A 279 4.24 -9.72 -9.40
C THR A 279 3.65 -9.60 -8.01
N MET A 280 2.62 -8.76 -7.85
CA MET A 280 2.00 -8.53 -6.55
C MET A 280 0.52 -8.21 -6.69
N ILE A 281 -0.23 -8.49 -5.65
CA ILE A 281 -1.59 -7.98 -5.43
C ILE A 281 -1.53 -7.01 -4.26
N LEU A 282 -2.12 -5.84 -4.43
CA LEU A 282 -2.47 -4.92 -3.36
C LEU A 282 -3.97 -4.73 -3.41
N HIS A 283 -4.67 -5.21 -2.39
CA HIS A 283 -6.12 -5.19 -2.37
C HIS A 283 -6.64 -4.59 -1.06
N PRO A 284 -7.44 -3.50 -1.11
CA PRO A 284 -8.09 -2.98 0.08
C PRO A 284 -9.10 -4.01 0.60
N ARG A 285 -9.09 -4.25 1.90
CA ARG A 285 -10.10 -5.06 2.58
C ARG A 285 -11.17 -4.12 3.13
N GLY A 286 -12.42 -4.38 2.77
CA GLY A 286 -13.58 -3.65 3.30
C GLY A 286 -13.96 -4.08 4.69
#